data_d4422678801958311b21b6de1af1b169
#
_entry.id   d4422678801958311b21b6de1af1b169
#
_cell.length_a   1.000
_cell.length_b   1.000
_cell.length_c   1.000
_cell.angle_alpha   90.00
_cell.angle_beta   90.00
_cell.angle_gamma   90.00
#
_symmetry.space_group_name_H-M   'P 1'
#
loop_
_entity.id
_entity.type
_entity.pdbx_description
1 polymer ?
#
loop_
_entity_poly.entity_id
_entity_poly.type
_entity_poly.pdbx_seq_one_letter_code
_entity_poly.pdbx_strand_id
1 'polypeptide(L)'
;MVVIRLSRAGAKKRPFYHICVSDRRNKRDGSFIEKLGFYNPIAKDTEEKIKFDKERYDYWVSVGAQPSDTVMMLLKRSQMTDEEIAKLEQKKIDAKQKRKEQEILKKQEEAKAAEVEEAPAEEAPAEEAPAEEAPAEE
;
A
#
# COMPACT_ATOMS: atom_id res chain seq x y z
N MET A 1 -12.02 -28.42 -0.66
CA MET A 1 -10.65 -27.90 -0.49
C MET A 1 -10.62 -27.02 0.74
N VAL A 2 -9.78 -27.37 1.70
CA VAL A 2 -9.67 -26.68 2.98
C VAL A 2 -8.63 -25.55 2.87
N VAL A 3 -8.96 -24.39 3.42
CA VAL A 3 -8.08 -23.21 3.43
C VAL A 3 -7.96 -22.62 4.83
N ILE A 4 -6.78 -22.09 5.15
CA ILE A 4 -6.53 -21.38 6.39
C ILE A 4 -6.56 -19.89 6.06
N ARG A 5 -7.51 -19.17 6.63
CA ARG A 5 -7.76 -17.76 6.29
C ARG A 5 -8.20 -16.93 7.48
N LEU A 6 -8.22 -15.61 7.28
CA LEU A 6 -8.75 -14.66 8.25
C LEU A 6 -10.27 -14.52 8.07
N SER A 7 -11.02 -14.68 9.14
CA SER A 7 -12.41 -14.29 9.27
C SER A 7 -12.51 -13.00 10.07
N ARG A 8 -13.23 -12.00 9.56
CA ARG A 8 -13.39 -10.73 10.24
C ARG A 8 -14.47 -10.81 11.30
N ALA A 9 -14.13 -10.35 12.50
CA ALA A 9 -15.03 -10.10 13.61
C ALA A 9 -14.87 -8.66 14.09
N GLY A 10 -15.55 -8.30 15.18
CA GLY A 10 -15.47 -6.98 15.78
C GLY A 10 -16.41 -5.94 15.13
N ALA A 11 -16.39 -4.73 15.67
CA ALA A 11 -17.29 -3.65 15.29
C ALA A 11 -16.76 -2.82 14.10
N LYS A 12 -17.61 -1.90 13.58
CA LYS A 12 -17.22 -0.89 12.59
C LYS A 12 -16.08 -0.04 13.18
N LYS A 13 -14.98 0.14 12.42
CA LYS A 13 -13.74 0.84 12.83
C LYS A 13 -12.90 0.13 13.92
N ARG A 14 -13.33 -1.01 14.44
CA ARG A 14 -12.57 -1.86 15.37
C ARG A 14 -12.45 -3.28 14.82
N PRO A 15 -11.65 -3.52 13.79
CA PRO A 15 -11.50 -4.84 13.21
C PRO A 15 -10.76 -5.77 14.18
N PHE A 16 -11.25 -7.01 14.24
CA PHE A 16 -10.63 -8.13 14.92
C PHE A 16 -10.71 -9.32 13.98
N TYR A 17 -9.69 -10.13 13.89
CA TYR A 17 -9.64 -11.24 12.95
C TYR A 17 -9.41 -12.56 13.68
N HIS A 18 -10.20 -13.56 13.35
CA HIS A 18 -9.94 -14.93 13.71
C HIS A 18 -9.15 -15.61 12.61
N ILE A 19 -8.11 -16.34 12.99
CA ILE A 19 -7.39 -17.24 12.07
C ILE A 19 -8.13 -18.57 12.15
N CYS A 20 -8.73 -18.99 11.05
CA CYS A 20 -9.59 -20.16 11.03
C CYS A 20 -9.36 -21.03 9.81
N VAL A 21 -9.65 -22.31 9.99
CA VAL A 21 -9.68 -23.34 8.97
C VAL A 21 -11.11 -23.45 8.45
N SER A 22 -11.31 -23.31 7.14
CA SER A 22 -12.65 -23.41 6.57
C SER A 22 -12.61 -24.00 5.15
N ASP A 23 -13.76 -24.45 4.65
CA ASP A 23 -13.87 -24.79 3.24
C ASP A 23 -13.78 -23.52 2.38
N ARG A 24 -13.09 -23.62 1.25
CA ARG A 24 -12.93 -22.52 0.29
C ARG A 24 -14.25 -21.98 -0.24
N ARG A 25 -15.29 -22.81 -0.30
CA ARG A 25 -16.63 -22.45 -0.78
C ARG A 25 -17.39 -21.57 0.21
N ASN A 26 -17.06 -21.65 1.50
CA ASN A 26 -17.74 -20.89 2.53
C ASN A 26 -17.43 -19.40 2.43
N LYS A 27 -18.40 -18.58 2.79
CA LYS A 27 -18.19 -17.12 2.91
C LYS A 27 -17.07 -16.82 3.91
N ARG A 28 -16.36 -15.71 3.73
CA ARG A 28 -15.22 -15.32 4.58
C ARG A 28 -15.55 -15.34 6.08
N ASP A 29 -16.69 -14.81 6.46
CA ASP A 29 -17.14 -14.65 7.85
C ASP A 29 -18.22 -15.68 8.21
N GLY A 30 -18.35 -16.76 7.41
CA GLY A 30 -19.27 -17.85 7.64
C GLY A 30 -18.72 -18.93 8.57
N SER A 31 -19.32 -20.14 8.49
CA SER A 31 -18.92 -21.29 9.28
C SER A 31 -17.46 -21.69 8.98
N PHE A 32 -16.75 -22.07 9.99
CA PHE A 32 -15.38 -22.58 9.94
C PHE A 32 -15.30 -23.93 10.68
N ILE A 33 -14.29 -24.71 10.36
CA ILE A 33 -14.07 -26.04 10.97
C ILE A 33 -13.39 -25.88 12.33
N GLU A 34 -12.32 -25.09 12.37
CA GLU A 34 -11.53 -24.88 13.58
C GLU A 34 -10.95 -23.46 13.61
N LYS A 35 -10.79 -22.91 14.82
CA LYS A 35 -10.13 -21.63 15.08
C LYS A 35 -8.72 -21.89 15.59
N LEU A 36 -7.71 -21.43 14.86
CA LEU A 36 -6.30 -21.58 15.20
C LEU A 36 -5.74 -20.43 16.02
N GLY A 37 -6.44 -19.29 16.04
CA GLY A 37 -5.96 -18.13 16.75
C GLY A 37 -6.71 -16.86 16.40
N PHE A 38 -6.09 -15.73 16.75
CA PHE A 38 -6.63 -14.42 16.41
C PHE A 38 -5.53 -13.42 16.08
N TYR A 39 -5.93 -12.36 15.38
CA TYR A 39 -5.11 -11.19 15.09
C TYR A 39 -5.88 -9.92 15.42
N ASN A 40 -5.34 -9.10 16.31
CA ASN A 40 -5.89 -7.81 16.69
C ASN A 40 -4.96 -6.68 16.19
N PRO A 41 -5.30 -5.98 15.09
CA PRO A 41 -4.47 -4.92 14.54
C PRO A 41 -4.45 -3.65 15.40
N ILE A 42 -5.42 -3.48 16.32
CA ILE A 42 -5.60 -2.28 17.15
C ILE A 42 -5.14 -2.54 18.60
N ALA A 43 -4.59 -3.71 18.88
CA ALA A 43 -4.09 -4.03 20.20
C ALA A 43 -3.06 -2.99 20.67
N LYS A 44 -3.18 -2.56 21.93
CA LYS A 44 -2.16 -1.75 22.58
C LYS A 44 -0.92 -2.59 22.85
N ASP A 45 0.19 -1.94 23.18
CA ASP A 45 1.46 -2.64 23.40
C ASP A 45 1.44 -3.63 24.55
N THR A 46 0.50 -3.48 25.49
CA THR A 46 0.25 -4.40 26.62
C THR A 46 -0.62 -5.61 26.25
N GLU A 47 -1.23 -5.64 25.06
CA GLU A 47 -2.12 -6.70 24.62
C GLU A 47 -1.47 -7.56 23.56
N GLU A 48 -1.76 -8.86 23.56
CA GLU A 48 -1.30 -9.76 22.50
C GLU A 48 -1.90 -9.36 21.14
N LYS A 49 -1.04 -8.90 20.21
CA LYS A 49 -1.45 -8.55 18.85
C LYS A 49 -1.79 -9.78 18.00
N ILE A 50 -1.08 -10.88 18.23
CA ILE A 50 -1.23 -12.13 17.48
C ILE A 50 -1.14 -13.29 18.45
N LYS A 51 -2.18 -14.12 18.48
CA LYS A 51 -2.13 -15.42 19.14
C LYS A 51 -2.35 -16.49 18.08
N PHE A 52 -1.45 -17.46 18.04
CA PHE A 52 -1.42 -18.45 16.97
C PHE A 52 -1.00 -19.82 17.50
N ASP A 53 -1.85 -20.82 17.30
CA ASP A 53 -1.55 -22.20 17.62
C ASP A 53 -0.79 -22.85 16.45
N LYS A 54 0.52 -22.98 16.63
CA LYS A 54 1.41 -23.52 15.59
C LYS A 54 1.22 -25.02 15.38
N GLU A 55 0.98 -25.79 16.44
CA GLU A 55 0.84 -27.24 16.34
C GLU A 55 -0.39 -27.62 15.53
N ARG A 56 -1.51 -26.94 15.77
CA ARG A 56 -2.73 -27.14 15.00
C ARG A 56 -2.60 -26.65 13.56
N TYR A 57 -1.87 -25.59 13.33
CA TYR A 57 -1.58 -25.11 11.99
C TYR A 57 -0.77 -26.13 11.19
N ASP A 58 0.33 -26.64 11.75
CA ASP A 58 1.20 -27.64 11.09
C ASP A 58 0.42 -28.94 10.80
N TYR A 59 -0.46 -29.35 11.70
CA TYR A 59 -1.38 -30.46 11.47
C TYR A 59 -2.26 -30.22 10.22
N TRP A 60 -2.93 -29.07 10.13
CA TRP A 60 -3.80 -28.79 9.00
C TRP A 60 -3.05 -28.67 7.67
N VAL A 61 -1.85 -28.09 7.70
CA VAL A 61 -0.98 -28.04 6.51
C VAL A 61 -0.56 -29.45 6.07
N SER A 62 -0.24 -30.34 7.01
CA SER A 62 0.10 -31.74 6.68
C SER A 62 -1.08 -32.52 6.09
N VAL A 63 -2.30 -32.20 6.47
CA VAL A 63 -3.53 -32.76 5.88
C VAL A 63 -3.87 -32.14 4.52
N GLY A 64 -3.14 -31.10 4.08
CA GLY A 64 -3.32 -30.47 2.78
C GLY A 64 -4.16 -29.20 2.78
N ALA A 65 -4.36 -28.54 3.92
CA ALA A 65 -4.99 -27.24 3.97
C ALA A 65 -4.04 -26.15 3.39
N GLN A 66 -4.59 -25.26 2.57
CA GLN A 66 -3.81 -24.19 1.95
C GLN A 66 -3.90 -22.92 2.78
N PRO A 67 -2.78 -22.42 3.36
CA PRO A 67 -2.76 -21.14 4.05
C PRO A 67 -2.79 -19.98 3.05
N SER A 68 -3.53 -18.94 3.38
CA SER A 68 -3.48 -17.68 2.62
C SER A 68 -2.18 -16.92 2.91
N ASP A 69 -1.73 -16.09 1.96
CA ASP A 69 -0.51 -15.28 2.09
C ASP A 69 -0.51 -14.42 3.36
N THR A 70 -1.67 -13.86 3.71
CA THR A 70 -1.84 -13.07 4.93
C THR A 70 -1.58 -13.88 6.20
N VAL A 71 -2.04 -15.13 6.25
CA VAL A 71 -1.80 -16.03 7.39
C VAL A 71 -0.32 -16.40 7.48
N MET A 72 0.33 -16.68 6.35
CA MET A 72 1.78 -16.94 6.33
C MET A 72 2.60 -15.74 6.82
N MET A 73 2.21 -14.53 6.44
CA MET A 73 2.85 -13.30 6.94
C MET A 73 2.66 -13.11 8.45
N LEU A 74 1.44 -13.38 8.96
CA LEU A 74 1.16 -13.30 10.39
C LEU A 74 1.91 -14.35 11.19
N LEU A 75 2.03 -15.57 10.66
CA LEU A 75 2.83 -16.64 11.28
C LEU A 75 4.31 -16.23 11.39
N LYS A 76 4.89 -15.71 10.32
CA LYS A 76 6.26 -15.18 10.36
C LYS A 76 6.39 -14.08 11.41
N ARG A 77 5.44 -13.13 11.45
CA ARG A 77 5.45 -12.02 12.41
C ARG A 77 5.33 -12.50 13.86
N SER A 78 4.55 -13.56 14.14
CA SER A 78 4.41 -14.11 15.50
C SER A 78 5.68 -14.81 16.00
N GLN A 79 6.59 -15.18 15.11
CA GLN A 79 7.86 -15.83 15.42
C GLN A 79 9.04 -14.84 15.49
N MET A 80 8.83 -13.60 15.04
CA MET A 80 9.84 -12.55 15.07
C MET A 80 9.93 -11.90 16.44
N THR A 81 11.13 -11.48 16.81
CA THR A 81 11.36 -10.67 18.01
C THR A 81 10.85 -9.24 17.76
N ASP A 82 10.53 -8.52 18.84
CA ASP A 82 10.05 -7.13 18.77
C ASP A 82 11.03 -6.21 18.05
N GLU A 83 12.33 -6.45 18.20
CA GLU A 83 13.39 -5.71 17.48
C GLU A 83 13.35 -5.93 15.96
N GLU A 84 13.10 -7.16 15.52
CA GLU A 84 12.97 -7.48 14.09
C GLU A 84 11.72 -6.87 13.50
N ILE A 85 10.62 -6.88 14.26
CA ILE A 85 9.36 -6.23 13.87
C ILE A 85 9.59 -4.73 13.67
N ALA A 86 10.24 -4.06 14.63
CA ALA A 86 10.57 -2.64 14.55
C ALA A 86 11.43 -2.30 13.33
N LYS A 87 12.47 -3.10 13.04
CA LYS A 87 13.31 -2.94 11.84
C LYS A 87 12.53 -3.10 10.54
N LEU A 88 11.57 -4.02 10.48
CA LEU A 88 10.72 -4.20 9.31
C LEU A 88 9.73 -3.04 9.12
N GLU A 89 9.19 -2.50 10.20
CA GLU A 89 8.31 -1.34 10.17
C GLU A 89 9.06 -0.10 9.70
N GLN A 90 10.28 0.13 10.22
CA GLN A 90 11.15 1.21 9.78
C GLN A 90 11.43 1.13 8.26
N LYS A 91 11.88 -0.05 7.78
CA LYS A 91 12.10 -0.25 6.34
C LYS A 91 10.87 0.03 5.48
N LYS A 92 9.67 -0.29 5.97
CA LYS A 92 8.42 0.02 5.25
C LYS A 92 8.12 1.52 5.22
N ILE A 93 8.41 2.23 6.32
CA ILE A 93 8.26 3.68 6.40
C ILE A 93 9.21 4.35 5.43
N ASP A 94 10.49 3.98 5.46
CA ASP A 94 11.53 4.51 4.57
C ASP A 94 11.21 4.25 3.10
N ALA A 95 10.75 3.03 2.77
CA ALA A 95 10.35 2.69 1.42
C ALA A 95 9.12 3.51 0.95
N LYS A 96 8.18 3.77 1.86
CA LYS A 96 7.00 4.59 1.55
C LYS A 96 7.37 6.06 1.35
N GLN A 97 8.31 6.59 2.14
CA GLN A 97 8.82 7.94 1.99
C GLN A 97 9.53 8.11 0.66
N LYS A 98 10.47 7.22 0.33
CA LYS A 98 11.16 7.22 -0.97
C LYS A 98 10.20 7.20 -2.16
N ARG A 99 9.15 6.38 -2.10
CA ARG A 99 8.13 6.34 -3.17
C ARG A 99 7.37 7.66 -3.30
N LYS A 100 7.05 8.31 -2.18
CA LYS A 100 6.39 9.63 -2.19
C LYS A 100 7.32 10.71 -2.75
N GLU A 101 8.58 10.72 -2.36
CA GLU A 101 9.58 11.66 -2.87
C GLU A 101 9.78 11.51 -4.37
N GLN A 102 9.88 10.27 -4.86
CA GLN A 102 9.97 9.99 -6.30
C GLN A 102 8.71 10.44 -7.06
N GLU A 103 7.53 10.24 -6.48
CA GLU A 103 6.28 10.69 -7.09
C GLU A 103 6.18 12.21 -7.17
N ILE A 104 6.63 12.91 -6.11
CA ILE A 104 6.67 14.38 -6.08
C ILE A 104 7.67 14.90 -7.10
N LEU A 105 8.88 14.30 -7.15
CA LEU A 105 9.91 14.69 -8.11
C LEU A 105 9.42 14.52 -9.55
N LYS A 106 8.79 13.39 -9.84
CA LYS A 106 8.23 13.11 -11.17
C LYS A 106 7.14 14.10 -11.55
N LYS A 107 6.25 14.46 -10.62
CA LYS A 107 5.23 15.49 -10.87
C LYS A 107 5.83 16.89 -11.10
N GLN A 108 6.93 17.20 -10.41
CA GLN A 108 7.65 18.48 -10.62
C GLN A 108 8.36 18.51 -11.98
N GLU A 109 8.93 17.40 -12.43
CA GLU A 109 9.53 17.28 -13.76
C GLU A 109 8.47 17.37 -14.86
N GLU A 110 7.34 16.69 -14.70
CA GLU A 110 6.21 16.78 -15.64
C GLU A 110 5.62 18.20 -15.69
N ALA A 111 5.50 18.88 -14.55
CA ALA A 111 5.02 20.28 -14.51
C ALA A 111 6.01 21.25 -15.18
N LYS A 112 7.32 21.06 -14.97
CA LYS A 112 8.34 21.87 -15.66
C LYS A 112 8.41 21.60 -17.15
N ALA A 113 8.22 20.34 -17.57
CA ALA A 113 8.16 20.00 -18.98
C ALA A 113 6.94 20.63 -19.66
N ALA A 114 5.78 20.66 -18.99
CA ALA A 114 4.58 21.30 -19.50
C ALA A 114 4.74 22.84 -19.59
N GLU A 115 5.43 23.47 -18.63
CA GLU A 115 5.69 24.91 -18.62
C GLU A 115 6.68 25.36 -19.71
N VAL A 116 7.60 24.45 -20.12
CA VAL A 116 8.53 24.68 -21.22
C VAL A 116 7.84 24.51 -22.59
N GLU A 117 6.79 23.70 -22.69
CA GLU A 117 6.04 23.50 -23.93
C GLU A 117 5.01 24.59 -24.19
N GLU A 118 4.62 25.38 -23.17
CA GLU A 118 3.67 26.50 -23.28
C GLU A 118 4.34 27.86 -23.55
N ALA A 119 5.67 27.94 -23.63
CA ALA A 119 6.41 29.15 -23.91
C ALA A 119 7.23 29.06 -25.18
N PRO A 120 6.58 29.03 -26.38
CA PRO A 120 7.04 29.81 -27.50
C PRO A 120 5.91 30.28 -28.44
N ALA A 121 5.21 31.33 -28.10
CA ALA A 121 4.33 32.01 -29.04
C ALA A 121 4.05 33.47 -28.64
N GLU A 122 5.08 34.24 -28.28
CA GLU A 122 4.95 35.70 -28.23
C GLU A 122 6.33 36.37 -28.26
N GLU A 123 6.92 36.39 -29.46
CA GLU A 123 7.87 37.42 -29.91
C GLU A 123 8.09 37.28 -31.43
N ALA A 124 7.21 37.94 -32.19
CA ALA A 124 7.56 38.37 -33.53
C ALA A 124 7.79 39.87 -33.47
N PRO A 125 9.00 40.37 -33.74
CA PRO A 125 9.25 41.80 -33.80
C PRO A 125 8.59 42.39 -35.05
N ALA A 126 7.81 43.45 -34.84
CA ALA A 126 7.33 44.31 -35.88
C ALA A 126 8.53 45.07 -36.47
N GLU A 127 8.92 44.69 -37.66
CA GLU A 127 9.95 45.36 -38.45
C GLU A 127 9.39 46.64 -39.04
N GLU A 128 9.96 47.76 -38.61
CA GLU A 128 9.83 49.13 -39.12
C GLU A 128 10.08 49.17 -40.60
N ALA A 129 9.15 49.70 -41.38
CA ALA A 129 9.41 50.19 -42.70
C ALA A 129 9.59 51.69 -42.71
N PRO A 130 10.70 52.23 -43.26
CA PRO A 130 10.95 53.67 -43.27
C PRO A 130 10.11 54.37 -44.34
N ALA A 131 9.48 55.43 -43.95
CA ALA A 131 8.82 56.39 -44.81
C ALA A 131 9.88 57.19 -45.56
N GLU A 132 9.88 57.04 -46.87
CA GLU A 132 10.68 57.81 -47.79
C GLU A 132 10.00 59.17 -48.06
N GLU A 133 10.80 60.17 -47.91
CA GLU A 133 10.64 61.59 -48.18
C GLU A 133 10.26 61.85 -49.65
N ALA A 134 9.40 62.80 -49.88
CA ALA A 134 9.37 63.48 -51.10
C ALA A 134 8.99 64.96 -50.84
N PRO A 135 9.72 65.92 -51.51
CA PRO A 135 9.72 67.30 -51.11
C PRO A 135 8.77 68.18 -51.89
N ALA A 136 8.47 69.28 -51.29
CA ALA A 136 8.24 70.68 -51.69
C ALA A 136 7.75 71.03 -53.09
N GLU A 137 7.13 72.12 -53.11
CA GLU A 137 6.93 73.29 -53.99
C GLU A 137 5.45 73.49 -54.26
N GLU A 138 4.91 74.51 -53.90
CA GLU A 138 4.91 76.01 -53.99
C GLU A 138 3.89 76.61 -53.03
#